data_259e031ce2f5f2680def73e4351b322c
#
_entry.id   259e031ce2f5f2680def73e4351b322c
#
_cell.length_a   1.000
_cell.length_b   1.000
_cell.length_c   1.000
_cell.angle_alpha   90.00
_cell.angle_beta   90.00
_cell.angle_gamma   90.00
#
_symmetry.space_group_name_H-M   'P 1'
#
loop_
_entity.id
_entity.type
_entity.pdbx_description
1 polymer ?
#
loop_
_entity_poly.entity_id
_entity_poly.type
_entity_poly.pdbx_seq_one_letter_code
_entity_poly.pdbx_strand_id
1 'polypeptide(L)'
;MKKLTLALLTVAVSVTGAFAGTSAKTFKQTVAPAPECKFRDQELQVDAFAAGAFYNQGRPGWGGGLGVNYFFTKFIGIGVEQDILGRGSDTEWATSGNLFLRYPICSLNLAPYALAGGGAAYGTGNGHGFGNVGGGLEYRVTDNIGLFSDARWVYSSEEPKSAVLGRAGLRFAF
;
A
#
# COMPACT_ATOMS: atom_id res chain seq x y z
N MET A 1 -47.65 -9.46 -2.79
CA MET A 1 -47.01 -8.60 -3.79
C MET A 1 -47.13 -7.16 -3.31
N LYS A 2 -46.13 -6.62 -2.65
CA LYS A 2 -46.15 -5.23 -2.14
C LYS A 2 -45.13 -4.45 -2.96
N LYS A 3 -45.61 -3.45 -3.69
CA LYS A 3 -44.86 -2.55 -4.54
C LYS A 3 -44.16 -1.52 -3.63
N LEU A 4 -42.86 -1.47 -3.64
CA LEU A 4 -42.05 -0.47 -2.94
C LEU A 4 -41.83 0.71 -3.88
N THR A 5 -42.46 1.84 -3.60
CA THR A 5 -42.35 3.08 -4.36
C THR A 5 -41.15 3.85 -3.80
N LEU A 6 -40.11 4.03 -4.61
CA LEU A 6 -38.92 4.83 -4.30
C LEU A 6 -39.24 6.30 -4.59
N ALA A 7 -39.34 7.13 -3.55
CA ALA A 7 -39.52 8.57 -3.68
C ALA A 7 -38.15 9.25 -3.82
N LEU A 8 -37.87 9.82 -4.99
CA LEU A 8 -36.73 10.71 -5.24
C LEU A 8 -37.04 12.09 -4.66
N LEU A 9 -36.28 12.49 -3.65
CA LEU A 9 -36.36 13.84 -3.06
C LEU A 9 -35.36 14.74 -3.79
N THR A 10 -35.85 15.57 -4.72
CA THR A 10 -35.09 16.64 -5.39
C THR A 10 -35.16 17.90 -4.53
N VAL A 11 -34.03 18.29 -3.92
CA VAL A 11 -33.90 19.59 -3.24
C VAL A 11 -33.34 20.61 -4.23
N ALA A 12 -34.21 21.51 -4.70
CA ALA A 12 -33.82 22.70 -5.47
C ALA A 12 -33.50 23.83 -4.50
N VAL A 13 -32.21 24.21 -4.40
CA VAL A 13 -31.81 25.42 -3.68
C VAL A 13 -31.78 26.59 -4.65
N SER A 14 -32.76 27.45 -4.58
CA SER A 14 -32.79 28.73 -5.30
C SER A 14 -32.08 29.80 -4.46
N VAL A 15 -30.86 30.21 -4.89
CA VAL A 15 -30.14 31.34 -4.32
C VAL A 15 -30.51 32.61 -5.10
N THR A 16 -31.35 33.45 -4.52
CA THR A 16 -31.58 34.81 -5.01
C THR A 16 -30.48 35.74 -4.45
N GLY A 17 -29.56 36.15 -5.31
CA GLY A 17 -28.51 37.09 -4.95
C GLY A 17 -29.03 38.52 -4.88
N ALA A 18 -28.89 39.17 -3.73
CA ALA A 18 -29.03 40.61 -3.59
C ALA A 18 -27.68 41.28 -3.85
N PHE A 19 -27.55 42.04 -4.94
CA PHE A 19 -26.39 42.88 -5.20
C PHE A 19 -26.50 44.17 -4.36
N ALA A 20 -25.76 44.24 -3.26
CA ALA A 20 -25.44 45.49 -2.60
C ALA A 20 -23.97 45.82 -2.87
N GLY A 21 -23.70 46.81 -3.68
CA GLY A 21 -22.35 47.26 -3.99
C GLY A 21 -21.68 47.90 -2.78
N THR A 22 -20.65 47.24 -2.26
CA THR A 22 -19.66 47.84 -1.38
C THR A 22 -18.28 47.56 -2.00
N SER A 23 -17.49 48.65 -2.15
CA SER A 23 -16.08 48.56 -2.61
C SER A 23 -15.32 47.52 -1.79
N ALA A 24 -15.15 46.34 -2.34
CA ALA A 24 -14.35 45.28 -1.74
C ALA A 24 -12.88 45.68 -1.83
N LYS A 25 -12.29 46.09 -0.69
CA LYS A 25 -10.83 46.05 -0.53
C LYS A 25 -10.41 44.61 -0.86
N THR A 26 -9.68 44.45 -1.98
CA THR A 26 -9.12 43.17 -2.38
C THR A 26 -8.08 42.77 -1.32
N PHE A 27 -8.51 41.98 -0.33
CA PHE A 27 -7.59 41.26 0.51
C PHE A 27 -6.92 40.24 -0.41
N LYS A 28 -5.63 40.43 -0.75
CA LYS A 28 -4.77 39.38 -1.26
C LYS A 28 -4.77 38.28 -0.21
N GLN A 29 -5.65 37.31 -0.38
CA GLN A 29 -5.62 36.12 0.42
C GLN A 29 -4.29 35.42 0.05
N THR A 30 -3.33 35.48 0.94
CA THR A 30 -2.08 34.71 0.81
C THR A 30 -2.50 33.25 0.91
N VAL A 31 -2.72 32.61 -0.25
CA VAL A 31 -2.98 31.17 -0.30
C VAL A 31 -1.72 30.54 0.29
N ALA A 32 -1.86 29.93 1.47
CA ALA A 32 -0.79 29.13 2.03
C ALA A 32 -0.32 28.12 0.96
N PRO A 33 0.98 27.98 0.71
CA PRO A 33 1.46 27.01 -0.26
C PRO A 33 0.87 25.64 0.09
N ALA A 34 0.34 24.95 -0.92
CA ALA A 34 -0.18 23.61 -0.73
C ALA A 34 0.93 22.73 -0.10
N PRO A 35 0.61 21.87 0.87
CA PRO A 35 1.59 21.02 1.50
C PRO A 35 2.35 20.23 0.43
N GLU A 36 3.67 20.34 0.47
CA GLU A 36 4.55 19.67 -0.48
C GLU A 36 4.41 18.14 -0.33
N CYS A 37 4.13 17.46 -1.43
CA CYS A 37 3.87 16.02 -1.40
C CYS A 37 5.19 15.26 -1.31
N LYS A 38 5.39 14.49 -0.24
CA LYS A 38 6.60 13.68 -0.03
C LYS A 38 6.70 12.45 -0.95
N PHE A 39 5.62 12.13 -1.66
CA PHE A 39 5.58 11.03 -2.64
C PHE A 39 5.87 11.60 -4.03
N ARG A 40 6.88 11.06 -4.69
CA ARG A 40 7.40 11.56 -5.95
C ARG A 40 7.11 10.62 -7.12
N ASP A 41 7.17 11.17 -8.32
CA ASP A 41 7.31 10.39 -9.54
C ASP A 41 8.77 9.97 -9.71
N GLN A 42 9.02 8.87 -10.41
CA GLN A 42 10.37 8.31 -10.65
C GLN A 42 11.15 8.07 -9.35
N GLU A 43 10.47 7.50 -8.35
CA GLU A 43 11.00 7.28 -7.01
C GLU A 43 11.54 5.86 -6.87
N LEU A 44 12.82 5.74 -6.51
CA LEU A 44 13.44 4.48 -6.11
C LEU A 44 13.25 4.31 -4.59
N GLN A 45 12.84 3.11 -4.17
CA GLN A 45 12.67 2.78 -2.76
C GLN A 45 13.45 1.52 -2.40
N VAL A 46 14.05 1.51 -1.21
CA VAL A 46 14.66 0.33 -0.61
C VAL A 46 13.94 0.06 0.70
N ASP A 47 13.43 -1.16 0.85
CA ASP A 47 12.67 -1.60 2.01
C ASP A 47 13.50 -2.56 2.87
N ALA A 48 13.37 -2.44 4.20
CA ALA A 48 13.82 -3.43 5.16
C ALA A 48 12.68 -3.71 6.14
N PHE A 49 12.29 -4.98 6.30
CA PHE A 49 11.08 -5.32 7.03
C PHE A 49 11.18 -6.61 7.85
N ALA A 50 10.38 -6.67 8.91
CA ALA A 50 10.02 -7.90 9.60
C ALA A 50 8.75 -8.49 8.98
N ALA A 51 8.64 -9.81 8.99
CA ALA A 51 7.52 -10.54 8.40
C ALA A 51 7.04 -11.67 9.29
N GLY A 52 5.72 -11.91 9.28
CA GLY A 52 5.08 -13.07 9.92
C GLY A 52 4.11 -13.74 8.96
N ALA A 53 4.30 -15.03 8.71
CA ALA A 53 3.43 -15.83 7.86
C ALA A 53 2.52 -16.72 8.71
N PHE A 54 1.21 -16.61 8.49
CA PHE A 54 0.18 -17.37 9.19
C PHE A 54 -0.47 -18.32 8.18
N TYR A 55 -0.23 -19.59 8.35
CA TYR A 55 -0.72 -20.65 7.47
C TYR A 55 -2.06 -21.19 7.96
N ASN A 56 -2.93 -21.63 7.06
CA ASN A 56 -4.20 -22.27 7.45
C ASN A 56 -3.98 -23.56 8.25
N GLN A 57 -2.84 -24.22 8.03
CA GLN A 57 -2.43 -25.43 8.78
C GLN A 57 -0.93 -25.33 9.08
N GLY A 58 -0.58 -25.58 10.33
CA GLY A 58 0.80 -25.58 10.78
C GLY A 58 1.19 -24.44 11.71
N ARG A 59 2.48 -24.30 11.95
CA ARG A 59 3.04 -23.26 12.82
C ARG A 59 3.27 -21.98 12.02
N PRO A 60 3.11 -20.80 12.65
CA PRO A 60 3.48 -19.54 12.00
C PRO A 60 4.98 -19.49 11.70
N GLY A 61 5.32 -18.81 10.61
CA GLY A 61 6.70 -18.47 10.24
C GLY A 61 7.00 -17.03 10.64
N TRP A 62 8.23 -16.78 11.07
CA TRP A 62 8.70 -15.43 11.41
C TRP A 62 10.03 -15.15 10.74
N GLY A 63 10.24 -13.91 10.34
CA GLY A 63 11.46 -13.52 9.67
C GLY A 63 11.43 -12.07 9.22
N GLY A 64 11.95 -11.82 8.05
CA GLY A 64 12.01 -10.50 7.45
C GLY A 64 12.61 -10.54 6.05
N GLY A 65 12.87 -9.39 5.51
CA GLY A 65 13.40 -9.30 4.16
C GLY A 65 13.84 -7.91 3.75
N LEU A 66 14.28 -7.85 2.52
CA LEU A 66 14.65 -6.62 1.82
C LEU A 66 13.86 -6.52 0.52
N GLY A 67 13.58 -5.31 0.09
CA GLY A 67 12.92 -5.03 -1.17
C GLY A 67 13.50 -3.82 -1.88
N VAL A 68 13.34 -3.80 -3.19
CA VAL A 68 13.64 -2.64 -4.03
C VAL A 68 12.43 -2.39 -4.89
N ASN A 69 11.87 -1.18 -4.80
CA ASN A 69 10.70 -0.78 -5.57
C ASN A 69 11.04 0.45 -6.43
N TYR A 70 10.45 0.54 -7.59
CA TYR A 70 10.53 1.72 -8.44
C TYR A 70 9.13 2.18 -8.83
N PHE A 71 8.81 3.42 -8.46
CA PHE A 71 7.55 4.06 -8.82
C PHE A 71 7.76 4.94 -10.05
N PHE A 72 7.17 4.56 -11.18
CA PHE A 72 7.18 5.36 -12.43
C PHE A 72 6.42 6.67 -12.24
N THR A 73 5.31 6.61 -11.53
CA THR A 73 4.53 7.74 -11.07
C THR A 73 4.29 7.56 -9.57
N LYS A 74 3.91 8.61 -8.87
CA LYS A 74 3.54 8.51 -7.44
C LYS A 74 2.41 7.51 -7.16
N PHE A 75 1.76 6.96 -8.20
CA PHE A 75 0.63 6.04 -8.10
C PHE A 75 0.98 4.59 -8.46
N ILE A 76 1.88 4.36 -9.42
CA ILE A 76 2.16 3.04 -10.00
C ILE A 76 3.64 2.74 -9.91
N GLY A 77 3.96 1.57 -9.36
CA GLY A 77 5.32 1.08 -9.22
C GLY A 77 5.42 -0.43 -9.37
N ILE A 78 6.65 -0.89 -9.51
CA ILE A 78 7.01 -2.32 -9.50
C ILE A 78 8.08 -2.54 -8.44
N GLY A 79 8.20 -3.76 -7.95
CA GLY A 79 9.24 -4.09 -6.97
C GLY A 79 9.65 -5.55 -7.01
N VAL A 80 10.85 -5.80 -6.51
CA VAL A 80 11.39 -7.13 -6.26
C VAL A 80 11.74 -7.21 -4.79
N GLU A 81 11.39 -8.32 -4.17
CA GLU A 81 11.57 -8.53 -2.74
C GLU A 81 12.18 -9.91 -2.48
N GLN A 82 12.98 -9.99 -1.43
CA GLN A 82 13.55 -11.21 -0.90
C GLN A 82 13.14 -11.34 0.56
N ASP A 83 12.37 -12.39 0.86
CA ASP A 83 11.94 -12.76 2.21
C ASP A 83 12.74 -13.97 2.72
N ILE A 84 12.96 -13.99 4.03
CA ILE A 84 13.54 -15.13 4.74
C ILE A 84 12.63 -15.42 5.93
N LEU A 85 12.01 -16.59 5.95
CA LEU A 85 11.07 -17.01 6.99
C LEU A 85 11.55 -18.28 7.67
N GLY A 86 11.68 -18.26 8.99
CA GLY A 86 11.96 -19.43 9.81
C GLY A 86 10.65 -20.05 10.33
N ARG A 87 10.49 -21.37 10.19
CA ARG A 87 9.36 -22.14 10.69
C ARG A 87 9.84 -23.38 11.43
N GLY A 88 10.01 -23.26 12.74
CA GLY A 88 10.61 -24.32 13.56
C GLY A 88 12.09 -24.49 13.24
N SER A 89 12.50 -25.67 12.72
CA SER A 89 13.87 -25.94 12.26
C SER A 89 14.10 -25.56 10.81
N ASP A 90 13.04 -25.26 10.06
CA ASP A 90 13.11 -25.03 8.61
C ASP A 90 13.24 -23.53 8.33
N THR A 91 14.00 -23.21 7.27
CA THR A 91 14.15 -21.86 6.76
C THR A 91 13.71 -21.84 5.30
N GLU A 92 12.86 -20.90 4.95
CA GLU A 92 12.36 -20.70 3.61
C GLU A 92 12.80 -19.33 3.10
N TRP A 93 13.31 -19.31 1.88
CA TRP A 93 13.67 -18.11 1.13
C TRP A 93 12.66 -17.91 0.03
N ALA A 94 12.13 -16.71 -0.10
CA ALA A 94 11.16 -16.40 -1.13
C ALA A 94 11.56 -15.14 -1.88
N THR A 95 11.60 -15.24 -3.22
CA THR A 95 11.82 -14.08 -4.09
C THR A 95 10.53 -13.80 -4.83
N SER A 96 10.05 -12.55 -4.79
CA SER A 96 8.83 -12.14 -5.49
C SER A 96 9.01 -10.85 -6.29
N GLY A 97 8.25 -10.76 -7.39
CA GLY A 97 8.03 -9.54 -8.15
C GLY A 97 6.60 -9.05 -7.95
N ASN A 98 6.41 -7.75 -7.70
CA ASN A 98 5.13 -7.17 -7.35
C ASN A 98 4.85 -5.91 -8.16
N LEU A 99 3.58 -5.70 -8.51
CA LEU A 99 3.02 -4.45 -9.01
C LEU A 99 2.35 -3.72 -7.84
N PHE A 100 2.60 -2.42 -7.71
CA PHE A 100 2.04 -1.56 -6.68
C PHE A 100 1.11 -0.51 -7.28
N LEU A 101 -0.06 -0.32 -6.66
CA LEU A 101 -0.95 0.80 -6.88
C LEU A 101 -1.05 1.58 -5.56
N ARG A 102 -0.54 2.81 -5.54
CA ARG A 102 -0.45 3.66 -4.35
C ARG A 102 -1.33 4.90 -4.53
N TYR A 103 -1.99 5.35 -3.47
CA TYR A 103 -2.78 6.58 -3.46
C TYR A 103 -2.26 7.56 -2.40
N PRO A 104 -1.37 8.51 -2.77
CA PRO A 104 -0.80 9.48 -1.83
C PRO A 104 -1.82 10.49 -1.32
N ILE A 105 -1.95 10.59 0.00
CA ILE A 105 -2.68 11.64 0.72
C ILE A 105 -1.64 12.61 1.27
N CYS A 106 -1.23 13.57 0.43
CA CYS A 106 -0.09 14.45 0.72
C CYS A 106 -0.23 15.26 2.01
N SER A 107 -1.47 15.67 2.36
CA SER A 107 -1.75 16.41 3.59
C SER A 107 -1.48 15.63 4.88
N LEU A 108 -1.53 14.29 4.81
CA LEU A 108 -1.30 13.39 5.94
C LEU A 108 0.05 12.67 5.87
N ASN A 109 0.83 12.90 4.80
CA ASN A 109 2.04 12.11 4.49
C ASN A 109 1.80 10.59 4.48
N LEU A 110 0.58 10.17 4.15
CA LEU A 110 0.11 8.79 4.18
C LEU A 110 -0.25 8.34 2.77
N ALA A 111 0.07 7.10 2.44
CA ALA A 111 -0.34 6.49 1.17
C ALA A 111 -0.82 5.05 1.40
N PRO A 112 -2.13 4.79 1.36
CA PRO A 112 -2.63 3.45 1.18
C PRO A 112 -2.18 2.90 -0.18
N TYR A 113 -1.90 1.59 -0.23
CA TYR A 113 -1.53 0.91 -1.46
C TYR A 113 -2.11 -0.49 -1.54
N ALA A 114 -2.32 -0.95 -2.75
CA ALA A 114 -2.61 -2.33 -3.09
C ALA A 114 -1.42 -2.90 -3.87
N LEU A 115 -1.25 -4.21 -3.80
CA LEU A 115 -0.22 -4.89 -4.55
C LEU A 115 -0.71 -6.27 -5.03
N ALA A 116 -0.13 -6.72 -6.13
CA ALA A 116 -0.30 -8.07 -6.63
C ALA A 116 1.00 -8.54 -7.30
N GLY A 117 1.30 -9.80 -7.17
CA GLY A 117 2.55 -10.33 -7.73
C GLY A 117 2.68 -11.83 -7.54
N GLY A 118 3.91 -12.29 -7.62
CA GLY A 118 4.23 -13.69 -7.43
C GLY A 118 5.73 -13.94 -7.52
N GLY A 119 6.10 -15.17 -7.23
CA GLY A 119 7.50 -15.53 -7.19
C GLY A 119 7.72 -17.01 -6.95
N ALA A 120 8.90 -17.30 -6.44
CA ALA A 120 9.30 -18.65 -6.08
C ALA A 120 9.88 -18.67 -4.66
N ALA A 121 9.53 -19.71 -3.92
CA ALA A 121 10.07 -19.99 -2.60
C ALA A 121 10.97 -21.23 -2.66
N TYR A 122 12.04 -21.20 -1.85
CA TYR A 122 13.06 -22.23 -1.75
C TYR A 122 13.32 -22.52 -0.28
N GLY A 123 13.32 -23.79 0.10
CA GLY A 123 13.55 -24.22 1.48
C GLY A 123 14.29 -25.53 1.54
N THR A 124 14.08 -26.27 2.61
CA THR A 124 14.64 -27.64 2.80
C THR A 124 14.05 -28.68 1.86
N GLY A 125 13.05 -28.30 1.03
CA GLY A 125 12.41 -29.12 0.01
C GLY A 125 12.67 -28.63 -1.41
N ASN A 126 11.80 -29.02 -2.34
CA ASN A 126 11.80 -28.51 -3.71
C ASN A 126 11.30 -27.05 -3.72
N GLY A 127 11.81 -26.26 -4.68
CA GLY A 127 11.30 -24.93 -4.91
C GLY A 127 9.88 -24.97 -5.48
N HIS A 128 9.04 -24.02 -5.05
CA HIS A 128 7.65 -23.91 -5.52
C HIS A 128 7.28 -22.47 -5.89
N GLY A 129 6.35 -22.34 -6.82
CA GLY A 129 5.82 -21.05 -7.23
C GLY A 129 4.67 -20.59 -6.33
N PHE A 130 4.54 -19.27 -6.17
CA PHE A 130 3.42 -18.68 -5.45
C PHE A 130 2.94 -17.39 -6.11
N GLY A 131 1.66 -17.05 -5.88
CA GLY A 131 1.08 -15.75 -6.17
C GLY A 131 0.71 -15.03 -4.90
N ASN A 132 0.69 -13.70 -4.93
CA ASN A 132 0.25 -12.90 -3.79
C ASN A 132 -0.60 -11.71 -4.21
N VAL A 133 -1.52 -11.30 -3.34
CA VAL A 133 -2.31 -10.07 -3.46
C VAL A 133 -2.51 -9.50 -2.06
N GLY A 134 -2.46 -8.19 -1.95
CA GLY A 134 -2.61 -7.56 -0.64
C GLY A 134 -2.68 -6.06 -0.69
N GLY A 135 -2.54 -5.45 0.48
CA GLY A 135 -2.55 -4.01 0.62
C GLY A 135 -1.93 -3.57 1.94
N GLY A 136 -1.63 -2.29 2.00
CA GLY A 136 -0.96 -1.72 3.15
C GLY A 136 -1.04 -0.21 3.19
N LEU A 137 -0.29 0.33 4.13
CA LEU A 137 -0.15 1.76 4.36
C LEU A 137 1.34 2.13 4.42
N GLU A 138 1.68 3.23 3.79
CA GLU A 138 2.99 3.87 3.89
C GLU A 138 2.81 5.25 4.53
N TYR A 139 3.61 5.55 5.55
CA TYR A 139 3.67 6.86 6.19
C TYR A 139 5.07 7.45 6.03
N ARG A 140 5.16 8.63 5.40
CA ARG A 140 6.42 9.35 5.22
C ARG A 140 6.75 10.21 6.43
N VAL A 141 7.75 9.77 7.20
CA VAL A 141 8.30 10.53 8.33
C VAL A 141 9.07 11.74 7.82
N THR A 142 9.97 11.52 6.85
CA THR A 142 10.70 12.57 6.13
C THR A 142 10.47 12.38 4.62
N ASP A 143 11.10 13.20 3.79
CA ASP A 143 11.03 13.04 2.32
C ASP A 143 11.68 11.74 1.84
N ASN A 144 12.65 11.23 2.59
CA ASN A 144 13.43 10.05 2.25
C ASN A 144 13.19 8.83 3.14
N ILE A 145 12.48 8.96 4.26
CA ILE A 145 12.26 7.86 5.21
C ILE A 145 10.77 7.69 5.46
N GLY A 146 10.28 6.49 5.25
CA GLY A 146 8.92 6.06 5.53
C GLY A 146 8.85 4.83 6.42
N LEU A 147 7.70 4.67 7.05
CA LEU A 147 7.28 3.44 7.71
C LEU A 147 6.22 2.79 6.83
N PHE A 148 6.20 1.47 6.75
CA PHE A 148 5.12 0.79 6.08
C PHE A 148 4.65 -0.45 6.84
N SER A 149 3.43 -0.85 6.56
CA SER A 149 2.84 -2.10 7.02
C SER A 149 1.88 -2.61 5.96
N ASP A 150 1.94 -3.90 5.66
CA ASP A 150 1.01 -4.55 4.74
C ASP A 150 0.60 -5.96 5.20
N ALA A 151 -0.52 -6.41 4.63
CA ALA A 151 -0.98 -7.78 4.75
C ALA A 151 -1.25 -8.33 3.35
N ARG A 152 -0.81 -9.57 3.10
CA ARG A 152 -0.91 -10.24 1.82
C ARG A 152 -1.51 -11.61 1.97
N TRP A 153 -2.40 -11.95 1.07
CA TRP A 153 -2.80 -13.32 0.85
C TRP A 153 -1.82 -13.96 -0.12
N VAL A 154 -1.16 -15.03 0.31
CA VAL A 154 -0.22 -15.79 -0.51
C VAL A 154 -0.86 -17.13 -0.85
N TYR A 155 -0.85 -17.49 -2.13
CA TYR A 155 -1.30 -18.77 -2.63
C TYR A 155 -0.13 -19.52 -3.26
N SER A 156 0.18 -20.71 -2.73
CA SER A 156 1.26 -21.58 -3.18
C SER A 156 0.74 -22.74 -4.05
N SER A 157 1.57 -23.18 -4.97
CA SER A 157 1.30 -24.41 -5.76
C SER A 157 1.46 -25.70 -4.94
N GLU A 158 2.17 -25.63 -3.80
CA GLU A 158 2.38 -26.76 -2.87
C GLU A 158 1.72 -26.50 -1.51
N GLU A 159 1.56 -27.53 -0.69
CA GLU A 159 1.01 -27.39 0.67
C GLU A 159 2.03 -26.76 1.65
N PRO A 160 1.61 -25.85 2.52
CA PRO A 160 0.24 -25.34 2.68
C PRO A 160 -0.14 -24.36 1.57
N LYS A 161 -1.30 -24.58 0.92
CA LYS A 161 -1.74 -23.85 -0.28
C LYS A 161 -1.95 -22.36 -0.07
N SER A 162 -2.18 -21.91 1.16
CA SER A 162 -2.42 -20.49 1.42
C SER A 162 -1.90 -20.05 2.77
N ALA A 163 -1.44 -18.79 2.81
CA ALA A 163 -1.00 -18.12 4.02
C ALA A 163 -1.41 -16.64 3.99
N VAL A 164 -1.52 -16.04 5.16
CA VAL A 164 -1.54 -14.59 5.31
C VAL A 164 -0.17 -14.14 5.78
N LEU A 165 0.48 -13.30 4.98
CA LEU A 165 1.78 -12.70 5.29
C LEU A 165 1.55 -11.27 5.77
N GLY A 166 1.89 -10.98 7.03
CA GLY A 166 1.91 -9.62 7.58
C GLY A 166 3.33 -9.09 7.62
N ARG A 167 3.53 -7.83 7.24
CA ARG A 167 4.86 -7.20 7.23
C ARG A 167 4.80 -5.79 7.80
N ALA A 168 5.91 -5.36 8.40
CA ALA A 168 6.12 -3.98 8.82
C ALA A 168 7.60 -3.63 8.75
N GLY A 169 7.93 -2.40 8.34
CA GLY A 169 9.32 -2.05 8.13
C GLY A 169 9.57 -0.58 7.83
N LEU A 170 10.82 -0.33 7.49
CA LEU A 170 11.36 0.94 7.05
C LEU A 170 11.47 0.97 5.52
N ARG A 171 11.22 2.12 4.96
CA ARG A 171 11.31 2.41 3.53
C ARG A 171 12.17 3.64 3.32
N PHE A 172 13.22 3.50 2.52
CA PHE A 172 14.13 4.58 2.13
C PHE A 172 13.83 4.96 0.68
N ALA A 173 13.52 6.22 0.43
CA ALA A 173 13.16 6.74 -0.88
C ALA A 173 14.22 7.73 -1.41
N PHE A 174 14.51 7.62 -2.71
CA PHE A 174 15.56 8.37 -3.41
C PHE A 174 15.03 9.02 -4.69
#